data_5b3b64eb679d49225514a7dc18ffdd86
#
_entry.id   5b3b64eb679d49225514a7dc18ffdd86
#
_cell.length_a   1.000
_cell.length_b   1.000
_cell.length_c   1.000
_cell.angle_alpha   90.00
_cell.angle_beta   90.00
_cell.angle_gamma   90.00
#
_symmetry.space_group_name_H-M   'P 1'
#
loop_
_entity.id
_entity.type
_entity.pdbx_description
1 polymer ?
#
loop_
_entity_poly.entity_id
_entity_poly.type
_entity_poly.pdbx_seq_one_letter_code
_entity_poly.pdbx_strand_id
1 'polypeptide(L)'
;MNGQAGQRVSVKRVVANVIRNMEIPDASRNFNAFAEWAFEAERKIGSYKTFVKKTETLSVSNKQAALPDDFLSIIDVKKGGSGNNNYLEQTSATFPANVDKQNMFYFTENTINLSTSDIGSVAISYYAIDTDDEGYPTIADNHEDAVSAYLMYKYKARDYWNGKLPRHIYMDLYQNWSRLCAQSRGNDNMPSPTEMKKAAQIWNTLIPIRSNNGLLNV
;
A
#
# COMPACT_ATOMS: atom_id res chain seq x y z
N MET A 1 5.64 -14.00 11.51
CA MET A 1 6.74 -13.14 10.98
C MET A 1 6.28 -11.72 11.15
N ASN A 2 6.76 -11.03 12.20
CA ASN A 2 6.49 -9.62 12.38
C ASN A 2 7.34 -8.85 11.35
N GLY A 3 6.76 -8.56 10.18
CA GLY A 3 7.31 -7.52 9.33
C GLY A 3 7.31 -6.25 10.16
N GLN A 4 8.45 -5.63 10.31
CA GLN A 4 8.52 -4.27 10.84
C GLN A 4 7.57 -3.43 9.98
N ALA A 5 6.42 -3.06 10.53
CA ALA A 5 5.60 -2.03 9.95
C ALA A 5 6.52 -0.80 9.87
N GLY A 6 6.91 -0.41 8.65
CA GLY A 6 7.73 0.78 8.45
C GLY A 6 7.04 1.92 9.17
N GLN A 7 7.82 2.79 9.79
CA GLN A 7 7.30 3.96 10.49
C GLN A 7 6.41 4.74 9.52
N ARG A 8 5.21 5.09 9.94
CA ARG A 8 4.24 5.85 9.15
C ARG A 8 4.08 7.25 9.73
N VAL A 9 3.83 8.20 8.87
CA VAL A 9 3.70 9.61 9.20
C VAL A 9 2.32 10.09 8.76
N SER A 10 1.63 10.82 9.63
CA SER A 10 0.34 11.42 9.27
C SER A 10 0.48 12.46 8.16
N VAL A 11 -0.39 12.40 7.17
CA VAL A 11 -0.50 13.42 6.11
C VAL A 11 -0.71 14.81 6.72
N LYS A 12 -1.44 14.90 7.84
CA LYS A 12 -1.63 16.16 8.57
C LYS A 12 -0.30 16.81 8.95
N ARG A 13 0.65 16.02 9.47
CA ARG A 13 1.99 16.51 9.84
C ARG A 13 2.76 17.01 8.62
N VAL A 14 2.74 16.26 7.53
CA VAL A 14 3.44 16.62 6.28
C VAL A 14 2.89 17.92 5.71
N VAL A 15 1.57 18.04 5.62
CA VAL A 15 0.88 19.24 5.13
C VAL A 15 1.20 20.45 6.02
N ALA A 16 1.13 20.29 7.34
CA ALA A 16 1.46 21.37 8.28
C ALA A 16 2.91 21.85 8.12
N ASN A 17 3.85 20.92 7.90
CA ASN A 17 5.26 21.25 7.64
C ASN A 17 5.42 22.05 6.35
N VAL A 18 4.78 21.64 5.26
CA VAL A 18 4.86 22.34 3.97
C VAL A 18 4.24 23.75 4.08
N ILE A 19 3.06 23.87 4.70
CA ILE A 19 2.39 25.15 4.90
C ILE A 19 3.28 26.12 5.67
N ARG A 20 3.90 25.64 6.76
CA ARG A 20 4.81 26.44 7.59
C ARG A 20 6.07 26.85 6.81
N ASN A 21 6.70 25.90 6.10
CA ASN A 21 7.96 26.16 5.39
C ASN A 21 7.79 27.10 4.19
N MET A 22 6.60 27.14 3.61
CA MET A 22 6.27 28.02 2.48
C MET A 22 5.57 29.31 2.91
N GLU A 23 5.37 29.53 4.21
CA GLU A 23 4.66 30.70 4.77
C GLU A 23 3.31 30.94 4.09
N ILE A 24 2.54 29.86 3.88
CA ILE A 24 1.26 29.94 3.16
C ILE A 24 0.23 30.63 4.05
N PRO A 25 -0.35 31.76 3.59
CA PRO A 25 -1.44 32.40 4.33
C PRO A 25 -2.69 31.52 4.29
N ASP A 26 -3.58 31.70 5.26
CA ASP A 26 -4.86 30.98 5.39
C ASP A 26 -4.69 29.44 5.39
N ALA A 27 -3.79 28.93 6.24
CA ALA A 27 -3.43 27.53 6.34
C ALA A 27 -4.64 26.60 6.47
N SER A 28 -5.64 26.98 7.26
CA SER A 28 -6.86 26.21 7.49
C SER A 28 -7.72 26.05 6.22
N ARG A 29 -7.80 27.08 5.41
CA ARG A 29 -8.58 27.05 4.16
C ARG A 29 -7.94 26.16 3.09
N ASN A 30 -6.62 26.08 3.09
CA ASN A 30 -5.88 25.34 2.08
C ASN A 30 -5.62 23.88 2.50
N PHE A 31 -5.82 23.54 3.78
CA PHE A 31 -5.44 22.25 4.33
C PHE A 31 -6.06 21.06 3.59
N ASN A 32 -7.36 21.08 3.30
CA ASN A 32 -8.02 19.98 2.61
C ASN A 32 -7.47 19.76 1.19
N ALA A 33 -7.22 20.84 0.45
CA ALA A 33 -6.63 20.73 -0.88
C ALA A 33 -5.21 20.12 -0.83
N PHE A 34 -4.41 20.50 0.17
CA PHE A 34 -3.09 19.92 0.38
C PHE A 34 -3.17 18.44 0.78
N ALA A 35 -4.14 18.05 1.60
CA ALA A 35 -4.36 16.65 1.97
C ALA A 35 -4.73 15.79 0.76
N GLU A 36 -5.61 16.30 -0.13
CA GLU A 36 -5.94 15.64 -1.40
C GLU A 36 -4.70 15.51 -2.31
N TRP A 37 -3.88 16.55 -2.43
CA TRP A 37 -2.65 16.49 -3.20
C TRP A 37 -1.61 15.55 -2.60
N ALA A 38 -1.54 15.43 -1.28
CA ALA A 38 -0.66 14.46 -0.63
C ALA A 38 -1.07 13.02 -0.99
N PHE A 39 -2.37 12.75 -1.01
CA PHE A 39 -2.88 11.45 -1.46
C PHE A 39 -2.63 11.20 -2.96
N GLU A 40 -2.79 12.24 -3.81
CA GLU A 40 -2.42 12.17 -5.22
C GLU A 40 -0.92 11.86 -5.40
N ALA A 41 -0.05 12.46 -4.57
CA ALA A 41 1.38 12.20 -4.59
C ALA A 41 1.69 10.73 -4.28
N GLU A 42 1.09 10.18 -3.22
CA GLU A 42 1.23 8.77 -2.85
C GLU A 42 0.85 7.83 -4.00
N ARG A 43 -0.28 8.08 -4.66
CA ARG A 43 -0.69 7.31 -5.83
C ARG A 43 0.30 7.40 -6.99
N LYS A 44 0.95 8.56 -7.18
CA LYS A 44 1.97 8.76 -8.23
C LYS A 44 3.31 8.14 -7.87
N ILE A 45 3.68 8.09 -6.59
CA ILE A 45 4.81 7.30 -6.12
C ILE A 45 4.59 5.83 -6.50
N GLY A 46 3.35 5.31 -6.35
CA GLY A 46 2.97 4.00 -6.85
C GLY A 46 3.72 2.86 -6.15
N SER A 47 4.03 3.03 -4.87
CA SER A 47 4.66 2.00 -4.05
C SER A 47 3.63 1.07 -3.44
N TYR A 48 4.02 -0.20 -3.25
CA TYR A 48 3.19 -1.16 -2.52
C TYR A 48 3.03 -0.81 -1.03
N LYS A 49 3.90 0.02 -0.46
CA LYS A 49 3.84 0.50 0.93
C LYS A 49 2.82 1.62 1.15
N THR A 50 2.21 2.13 0.08
CA THR A 50 1.11 3.09 0.18
C THR A 50 -0.06 2.52 0.97
N PHE A 51 -0.29 1.21 0.86
CA PHE A 51 -1.37 0.51 1.53
C PHE A 51 -0.85 -0.39 2.66
N VAL A 52 -1.66 -0.58 3.68
CA VAL A 52 -1.39 -1.53 4.76
C VAL A 52 -2.21 -2.81 4.56
N LYS A 53 -1.60 -3.94 4.89
CA LYS A 53 -2.32 -5.21 4.92
C LYS A 53 -2.99 -5.33 6.28
N LYS A 54 -4.32 -5.45 6.29
CA LYS A 54 -5.14 -5.76 7.47
C LYS A 54 -5.75 -7.15 7.36
N THR A 55 -6.05 -7.73 8.50
CA THR A 55 -6.80 -9.01 8.59
C THR A 55 -7.91 -8.81 9.60
N GLU A 56 -9.13 -9.11 9.20
CA GLU A 56 -10.31 -8.94 10.03
C GLU A 56 -11.23 -10.15 9.90
N THR A 57 -11.95 -10.46 10.98
CA THR A 57 -12.97 -11.52 10.98
C THR A 57 -14.35 -10.90 10.95
N LEU A 58 -15.06 -11.13 9.84
CA LEU A 58 -16.39 -10.60 9.60
C LEU A 58 -17.45 -11.64 10.00
N SER A 59 -18.50 -11.19 10.66
CA SER A 59 -19.69 -12.02 10.93
C SER A 59 -20.52 -12.16 9.66
N VAL A 60 -20.96 -13.38 9.38
CA VAL A 60 -21.79 -13.69 8.22
C VAL A 60 -23.25 -13.81 8.67
N SER A 61 -24.12 -13.07 8.00
CA SER A 61 -25.57 -13.19 8.16
C SER A 61 -26.23 -13.33 6.78
N ASN A 62 -27.13 -14.27 6.62
CA ASN A 62 -27.82 -14.53 5.35
C ASN A 62 -26.86 -14.70 4.14
N LYS A 63 -25.74 -15.38 4.34
CA LYS A 63 -24.68 -15.57 3.33
C LYS A 63 -23.96 -14.29 2.91
N GLN A 64 -24.07 -13.23 3.69
CA GLN A 64 -23.44 -11.94 3.42
C GLN A 64 -22.63 -11.48 4.61
N ALA A 65 -21.50 -10.83 4.33
CA ALA A 65 -20.70 -10.10 5.31
C ALA A 65 -20.42 -8.70 4.79
N ALA A 66 -20.60 -7.68 5.64
CA ALA A 66 -20.25 -6.31 5.30
C ALA A 66 -18.73 -6.14 5.27
N LEU A 67 -18.21 -5.43 4.27
CA LEU A 67 -16.80 -5.07 4.19
C LEU A 67 -16.49 -3.94 5.17
N PRO A 68 -15.24 -3.87 5.70
CA PRO A 68 -14.78 -2.74 6.48
C PRO A 68 -14.81 -1.43 5.68
N ASP A 69 -15.04 -0.30 6.36
CA ASP A 69 -15.10 1.02 5.72
C ASP A 69 -13.79 1.43 5.04
N ASP A 70 -12.65 0.91 5.52
CA ASP A 70 -11.31 1.17 4.99
C ASP A 70 -10.87 0.15 3.92
N PHE A 71 -11.76 -0.74 3.49
CA PHE A 71 -11.48 -1.75 2.49
C PHE A 71 -11.18 -1.13 1.12
N LEU A 72 -10.07 -1.54 0.52
CA LEU A 72 -9.68 -1.15 -0.85
C LEU A 72 -9.67 -2.32 -1.81
N SER A 73 -8.97 -3.38 -1.47
CA SER A 73 -8.90 -4.57 -2.30
C SER A 73 -8.60 -5.81 -1.47
N ILE A 74 -9.14 -6.93 -1.91
CA ILE A 74 -8.96 -8.22 -1.24
C ILE A 74 -7.60 -8.83 -1.57
N ILE A 75 -7.02 -9.51 -0.59
CA ILE A 75 -5.84 -10.36 -0.76
C ILE A 75 -6.28 -11.82 -0.69
N ASP A 76 -6.97 -12.20 0.38
CA ASP A 76 -7.51 -13.55 0.57
C ASP A 76 -8.76 -13.53 1.45
N VAL A 77 -9.58 -14.56 1.30
CA VAL A 77 -10.75 -14.83 2.13
C VAL A 77 -10.67 -16.26 2.62
N LYS A 78 -10.81 -16.42 3.93
CA LYS A 78 -10.79 -17.75 4.59
C LYS A 78 -12.09 -17.99 5.35
N LYS A 79 -12.53 -19.21 5.37
CA LYS A 79 -13.62 -19.63 6.24
C LYS A 79 -13.18 -19.43 7.70
N GLY A 80 -13.96 -18.66 8.46
CA GLY A 80 -13.61 -18.28 9.82
C GLY A 80 -13.53 -19.44 10.78
N GLY A 81 -12.69 -19.29 11.79
CA GLY A 81 -12.70 -20.07 13.02
C GLY A 81 -11.64 -21.11 13.23
N SER A 82 -10.69 -21.38 12.35
CA SER A 82 -9.58 -22.28 12.69
C SER A 82 -8.45 -22.29 11.69
N GLY A 83 -7.22 -22.42 12.17
CA GLY A 83 -5.94 -22.40 11.47
C GLY A 83 -5.71 -23.35 10.30
N ASN A 84 -6.74 -23.80 9.66
CA ASN A 84 -6.67 -24.60 8.44
C ASN A 84 -6.87 -23.71 7.19
N ASN A 85 -6.13 -24.03 6.12
CA ASN A 85 -6.08 -23.36 4.83
C ASN A 85 -7.41 -23.45 4.03
N ASN A 86 -8.53 -23.15 4.66
CA ASN A 86 -9.84 -23.14 4.02
C ASN A 86 -10.07 -21.80 3.29
N TYR A 87 -9.29 -21.59 2.24
CA TYR A 87 -9.46 -20.44 1.35
C TYR A 87 -10.76 -20.58 0.57
N LEU A 88 -11.43 -19.45 0.37
CA LEU A 88 -12.56 -19.32 -0.52
C LEU A 88 -12.09 -18.83 -1.88
N GLU A 89 -12.66 -19.36 -2.95
CA GLU A 89 -12.36 -18.91 -4.31
C GLU A 89 -13.28 -17.78 -4.74
N GLN A 90 -12.70 -16.75 -5.33
CA GLN A 90 -13.47 -15.65 -5.89
C GLN A 90 -14.10 -16.09 -7.22
N THR A 91 -15.39 -15.83 -7.38
CA THR A 91 -16.12 -16.07 -8.61
C THR A 91 -16.69 -14.76 -9.18
N SER A 92 -17.24 -14.82 -10.38
CA SER A 92 -18.03 -13.74 -10.95
C SER A 92 -19.31 -13.49 -10.16
N ALA A 93 -20.02 -12.38 -10.41
CA ALA A 93 -21.20 -11.92 -9.67
C ALA A 93 -22.36 -12.94 -9.52
N THR A 94 -22.23 -14.13 -10.10
CA THR A 94 -23.22 -15.21 -9.96
C THR A 94 -22.51 -16.53 -9.75
N PHE A 95 -23.03 -17.37 -8.81
CA PHE A 95 -22.49 -18.71 -8.64
C PHE A 95 -22.82 -19.60 -9.84
N PRO A 96 -21.85 -20.33 -10.40
CA PRO A 96 -22.11 -21.27 -11.48
C PRO A 96 -23.16 -22.32 -11.06
N ALA A 97 -24.09 -22.65 -11.95
CA ALA A 97 -25.22 -23.52 -11.62
C ALA A 97 -24.84 -24.98 -11.30
N ASN A 98 -23.69 -25.45 -11.80
CA ASN A 98 -23.30 -26.86 -11.79
C ASN A 98 -21.98 -27.17 -11.06
N VAL A 99 -21.46 -26.25 -10.27
CA VAL A 99 -20.22 -26.46 -9.49
C VAL A 99 -20.58 -26.67 -8.04
N ASP A 100 -19.85 -27.58 -7.36
CA ASP A 100 -19.96 -27.76 -5.94
C ASP A 100 -19.63 -26.43 -5.24
N LYS A 101 -20.67 -25.78 -4.68
CA LYS A 101 -20.68 -24.36 -4.28
C LYS A 101 -20.05 -24.12 -2.91
N GLN A 102 -19.31 -25.08 -2.37
CA GLN A 102 -18.98 -25.08 -0.95
C GLN A 102 -17.91 -24.06 -0.52
N ASN A 103 -17.15 -23.47 -1.39
CA ASN A 103 -16.04 -22.58 -1.00
C ASN A 103 -15.86 -21.39 -1.96
N MET A 104 -16.95 -20.76 -2.39
CA MET A 104 -16.91 -19.64 -3.31
C MET A 104 -17.49 -18.38 -2.68
N PHE A 105 -16.98 -17.22 -3.12
CA PHE A 105 -17.52 -15.91 -2.79
C PHE A 105 -17.50 -14.98 -4.01
N TYR A 106 -18.31 -13.94 -3.98
CA TYR A 106 -18.25 -12.80 -4.90
C TYR A 106 -18.56 -11.51 -4.16
N PHE A 107 -18.17 -10.40 -4.77
CA PHE A 107 -18.42 -9.06 -4.22
C PHE A 107 -19.65 -8.43 -4.85
N THR A 108 -20.40 -7.70 -4.03
CA THR A 108 -21.44 -6.77 -4.48
C THR A 108 -21.26 -5.49 -3.66
N GLU A 109 -20.84 -4.41 -4.32
CA GLU A 109 -20.57 -3.12 -3.68
C GLU A 109 -19.75 -3.28 -2.38
N ASN A 110 -20.40 -3.17 -1.21
CA ASN A 110 -19.75 -3.22 0.10
C ASN A 110 -19.96 -4.55 0.84
N THR A 111 -20.32 -5.62 0.13
CA THR A 111 -20.58 -6.93 0.76
C THR A 111 -19.85 -8.06 0.07
N ILE A 112 -19.44 -9.05 0.87
CA ILE A 112 -19.01 -10.37 0.41
C ILE A 112 -20.21 -11.28 0.45
N ASN A 113 -20.54 -11.92 -0.68
CA ASN A 113 -21.60 -12.91 -0.79
C ASN A 113 -20.98 -14.30 -0.85
N LEU A 114 -21.48 -15.21 -0.02
CA LEU A 114 -20.98 -16.58 0.12
C LEU A 114 -21.92 -17.59 -0.54
N SER A 115 -21.34 -18.64 -1.10
CA SER A 115 -22.11 -19.70 -1.75
C SER A 115 -22.94 -20.53 -0.80
N THR A 116 -22.53 -20.66 0.45
CA THR A 116 -23.18 -21.51 1.46
C THR A 116 -23.58 -20.74 2.71
N SER A 117 -24.61 -21.21 3.40
CA SER A 117 -25.09 -20.68 4.69
C SER A 117 -24.32 -21.22 5.91
N ASP A 118 -23.48 -22.24 5.73
CA ASP A 118 -22.81 -22.94 6.83
C ASP A 118 -21.60 -22.18 7.36
N ILE A 119 -21.32 -21.01 6.82
CA ILE A 119 -20.20 -20.16 7.20
C ILE A 119 -20.73 -19.06 8.13
N GLY A 120 -20.46 -19.19 9.44
CA GLY A 120 -20.87 -18.18 10.42
C GLY A 120 -19.94 -16.96 10.48
N SER A 121 -18.69 -17.10 10.02
CA SER A 121 -17.73 -16.01 9.94
C SER A 121 -16.71 -16.24 8.83
N VAL A 122 -16.15 -15.16 8.29
CA VAL A 122 -15.05 -15.19 7.33
C VAL A 122 -13.91 -14.30 7.80
N ALA A 123 -12.68 -14.79 7.69
CA ALA A 123 -11.50 -13.98 7.89
C ALA A 123 -11.03 -13.46 6.54
N ILE A 124 -10.95 -12.14 6.40
CA ILE A 124 -10.46 -11.48 5.20
C ILE A 124 -9.08 -10.88 5.44
N SER A 125 -8.18 -11.02 4.48
CA SER A 125 -6.98 -10.20 4.41
C SER A 125 -7.15 -9.24 3.25
N TYR A 126 -6.92 -7.96 3.49
CA TYR A 126 -7.18 -6.92 2.51
C TYR A 126 -6.17 -5.78 2.60
N TYR A 127 -6.09 -5.00 1.55
CA TYR A 127 -5.37 -3.73 1.57
C TYR A 127 -6.30 -2.61 2.01
N ALA A 128 -5.78 -1.77 2.91
CA ALA A 128 -6.47 -0.61 3.46
C ALA A 128 -5.60 0.64 3.39
N ILE A 129 -6.24 1.81 3.46
CA ILE A 129 -5.56 3.06 3.77
C ILE A 129 -5.44 3.12 5.29
N ASP A 130 -4.20 3.24 5.79
CA ASP A 130 -3.99 3.45 7.20
C ASP A 130 -4.29 4.90 7.59
N THR A 131 -4.94 5.09 8.73
CA THR A 131 -5.30 6.41 9.26
C THR A 131 -4.72 6.59 10.66
N ASP A 132 -4.43 7.83 11.01
CA ASP A 132 -4.06 8.19 12.39
C ASP A 132 -5.29 8.27 13.31
N ASP A 133 -5.05 8.56 14.59
CA ASP A 133 -6.10 8.65 15.63
C ASP A 133 -7.13 9.76 15.34
N GLU A 134 -6.81 10.72 14.47
CA GLU A 134 -7.68 11.80 14.06
C GLU A 134 -8.41 11.51 12.72
N GLY A 135 -8.18 10.33 12.12
CA GLY A 135 -8.78 9.91 10.86
C GLY A 135 -8.08 10.43 9.60
N TYR A 136 -6.89 11.07 9.72
CA TYR A 136 -6.10 11.47 8.56
C TYR A 136 -5.30 10.29 8.02
N PRO A 137 -5.20 10.13 6.68
CA PRO A 137 -4.37 9.11 6.09
C PRO A 137 -2.90 9.21 6.54
N THR A 138 -2.27 8.07 6.70
CA THR A 138 -0.83 8.00 6.97
C THR A 138 -0.08 7.58 5.70
N ILE A 139 1.17 8.02 5.59
CA ILE A 139 2.08 7.68 4.51
C ILE A 139 3.33 6.99 5.07
N ALA A 140 4.05 6.27 4.23
CA ALA A 140 5.33 5.69 4.65
C ALA A 140 6.35 6.81 4.93
N ASP A 141 7.14 6.67 5.99
CA ASP A 141 8.12 7.68 6.41
C ASP A 141 9.09 8.09 5.29
N ASN A 142 9.57 7.12 4.52
CA ASN A 142 10.44 7.36 3.37
C ASN A 142 9.75 8.06 2.18
N HIS A 143 8.45 8.32 2.23
CA HIS A 143 7.70 9.08 1.22
C HIS A 143 7.52 10.56 1.60
N GLU A 144 7.79 10.94 2.87
CA GLU A 144 7.53 12.29 3.39
C GLU A 144 8.15 13.38 2.50
N ASP A 145 9.42 13.20 2.10
CA ASP A 145 10.11 14.16 1.24
C ASP A 145 9.52 14.27 -0.15
N ALA A 146 9.15 13.13 -0.76
CA ALA A 146 8.55 13.11 -2.10
C ALA A 146 7.16 13.75 -2.10
N VAL A 147 6.35 13.49 -1.07
CA VAL A 147 5.03 14.10 -0.90
C VAL A 147 5.18 15.60 -0.65
N SER A 148 6.08 16.02 0.23
CA SER A 148 6.35 17.44 0.50
C SER A 148 6.78 18.19 -0.78
N ALA A 149 7.69 17.62 -1.56
CA ALA A 149 8.12 18.22 -2.83
C ALA A 149 6.97 18.31 -3.84
N TYR A 150 6.07 17.31 -3.87
CA TYR A 150 4.89 17.38 -4.73
C TYR A 150 3.93 18.49 -4.33
N LEU A 151 3.67 18.65 -3.04
CA LEU A 151 2.83 19.74 -2.53
C LEU A 151 3.39 21.11 -2.92
N MET A 152 4.70 21.31 -2.77
CA MET A 152 5.38 22.54 -3.19
C MET A 152 5.25 22.78 -4.70
N TYR A 153 5.50 21.77 -5.51
CA TYR A 153 5.34 21.82 -6.97
C TYR A 153 3.92 22.20 -7.37
N LYS A 154 2.91 21.53 -6.82
CA LYS A 154 1.50 21.81 -7.10
C LYS A 154 1.07 23.20 -6.67
N TYR A 155 1.48 23.63 -5.48
CA TYR A 155 1.18 24.97 -4.98
C TYR A 155 1.75 26.07 -5.90
N LYS A 156 3.00 25.89 -6.35
CA LYS A 156 3.67 26.85 -7.26
C LYS A 156 3.19 26.80 -8.71
N ALA A 157 2.44 25.77 -9.10
CA ALA A 157 1.87 25.68 -10.44
C ALA A 157 0.97 26.87 -10.76
N ARG A 158 0.19 27.36 -9.79
CA ARG A 158 -0.64 28.57 -9.98
C ARG A 158 0.19 29.82 -10.29
N ASP A 159 1.30 30.00 -9.58
CA ASP A 159 2.19 31.14 -9.80
C ASP A 159 2.84 31.05 -11.18
N TYR A 160 3.21 29.86 -11.63
CA TYR A 160 3.74 29.62 -12.95
C TYR A 160 2.73 29.96 -14.05
N TRP A 161 1.48 29.45 -13.96
CA TRP A 161 0.44 29.74 -14.95
C TRP A 161 0.03 31.20 -15.00
N ASN A 162 0.17 31.92 -13.89
CA ASN A 162 -0.07 33.36 -13.81
C ASN A 162 1.14 34.22 -14.27
N GLY A 163 2.22 33.60 -14.74
CA GLY A 163 3.42 34.30 -15.20
C GLY A 163 4.28 34.91 -14.07
N LYS A 164 3.99 34.57 -12.80
CA LYS A 164 4.72 35.10 -11.64
C LYS A 164 5.96 34.27 -11.29
N LEU A 165 6.04 33.03 -11.76
CA LEU A 165 7.16 32.13 -11.52
C LEU A 165 7.88 31.80 -12.83
N PRO A 166 9.22 32.02 -12.93
CA PRO A 166 10.01 31.62 -14.09
C PRO A 166 9.96 30.12 -14.38
N ARG A 167 9.96 29.76 -15.68
CA ARG A 167 9.86 28.36 -16.12
C ARG A 167 10.95 27.45 -15.51
N HIS A 168 12.19 27.91 -15.43
CA HIS A 168 13.30 27.11 -14.90
C HIS A 168 13.06 26.75 -13.45
N ILE A 169 12.59 27.66 -12.60
CA ILE A 169 12.28 27.38 -11.19
C ILE A 169 11.15 26.33 -11.07
N TYR A 170 10.11 26.47 -11.91
CA TYR A 170 9.01 25.50 -11.93
C TYR A 170 9.47 24.11 -12.36
N MET A 171 10.35 24.05 -13.37
CA MET A 171 10.95 22.77 -13.83
C MET A 171 11.87 22.16 -12.78
N ASP A 172 12.62 22.97 -12.02
CA ASP A 172 13.47 22.48 -10.92
C ASP A 172 12.63 21.85 -9.82
N LEU A 173 11.49 22.44 -9.46
CA LEU A 173 10.55 21.84 -8.50
C LEU A 173 10.02 20.49 -8.99
N TYR A 174 9.65 20.38 -10.27
CA TYR A 174 9.21 19.13 -10.88
C TYR A 174 10.31 18.07 -10.88
N GLN A 175 11.53 18.43 -11.27
CA GLN A 175 12.67 17.51 -11.29
C GLN A 175 13.03 17.02 -9.89
N ASN A 176 13.02 17.91 -8.90
CA ASN A 176 13.26 17.53 -7.51
C ASN A 176 12.20 16.52 -7.01
N TRP A 177 10.92 16.80 -7.25
CA TRP A 177 9.88 15.85 -6.94
C TRP A 177 10.08 14.49 -7.64
N SER A 178 10.36 14.49 -8.95
CA SER A 178 10.58 13.27 -9.74
C SER A 178 11.76 12.45 -9.20
N ARG A 179 12.85 13.10 -8.81
CA ARG A 179 14.02 12.46 -8.18
C ARG A 179 13.65 11.82 -6.86
N LEU A 180 12.92 12.53 -6.01
CA LEU A 180 12.49 12.02 -4.70
C LEU A 180 11.49 10.86 -4.83
N CYS A 181 10.59 10.89 -5.83
CA CYS A 181 9.74 9.74 -6.15
C CYS A 181 10.55 8.50 -6.52
N ALA A 182 11.57 8.65 -7.36
CA ALA A 182 12.43 7.54 -7.74
C ALA A 182 13.22 6.99 -6.54
N GLN A 183 13.68 7.87 -5.66
CA GLN A 183 14.36 7.49 -4.43
C GLN A 183 13.42 6.73 -3.47
N SER A 184 12.20 7.20 -3.25
CA SER A 184 11.20 6.54 -2.41
C SER A 184 10.86 5.13 -2.92
N ARG A 185 10.63 4.99 -4.25
CA ARG A 185 10.42 3.68 -4.88
C ARG A 185 11.64 2.76 -4.73
N GLY A 186 12.85 3.29 -4.90
CA GLY A 186 14.08 2.54 -4.72
C GLY A 186 14.22 2.01 -3.29
N ASN A 187 13.94 2.85 -2.31
CA ASN A 187 13.98 2.48 -0.90
C ASN A 187 12.93 1.41 -0.56
N ASP A 188 11.74 1.48 -1.15
CA ASP A 188 10.68 0.50 -0.94
C ASP A 188 11.03 -0.86 -1.51
N ASN A 189 11.65 -0.88 -2.69
CA ASN A 189 12.06 -2.10 -3.37
C ASN A 189 13.38 -2.68 -2.85
N MET A 190 14.05 -2.01 -1.92
CA MET A 190 15.28 -2.53 -1.33
C MET A 190 14.97 -3.73 -0.44
N PRO A 191 15.51 -4.91 -0.72
CA PRO A 191 15.27 -6.08 0.09
C PRO A 191 15.84 -5.89 1.50
N SER A 192 15.17 -6.40 2.49
CA SER A 192 15.65 -6.39 3.88
C SER A 192 16.95 -7.20 4.02
N PRO A 193 17.79 -6.93 5.03
CA PRO A 193 18.99 -7.74 5.28
C PRO A 193 18.71 -9.24 5.39
N THR A 194 17.52 -9.61 5.90
CA THR A 194 17.08 -11.01 6.01
C THR A 194 16.77 -11.62 4.64
N GLU A 195 16.12 -10.85 3.76
CA GLU A 195 15.84 -11.28 2.38
C GLU A 195 17.12 -11.40 1.56
N MET A 196 18.05 -10.45 1.72
CA MET A 196 19.38 -10.54 1.10
C MET A 196 20.14 -11.80 1.54
N LYS A 197 20.12 -12.13 2.85
CA LYS A 197 20.72 -13.38 3.35
C LYS A 197 20.05 -14.61 2.75
N LYS A 198 18.73 -14.65 2.66
CA LYS A 198 18.01 -15.76 2.02
C LYS A 198 18.37 -15.89 0.55
N ALA A 199 18.40 -14.77 -0.17
CA ALA A 199 18.82 -14.77 -1.58
C ALA A 199 20.26 -15.31 -1.74
N ALA A 200 21.20 -14.86 -0.90
CA ALA A 200 22.57 -15.36 -0.91
C ALA A 200 22.65 -16.86 -0.59
N GLN A 201 21.85 -17.36 0.35
CA GLN A 201 21.78 -18.80 0.65
C GLN A 201 21.26 -19.59 -0.54
N ILE A 202 20.20 -19.13 -1.22
CA ILE A 202 19.67 -19.76 -2.43
C ILE A 202 20.72 -19.78 -3.53
N TRP A 203 21.42 -18.68 -3.78
CA TRP A 203 22.52 -18.63 -4.75
C TRP A 203 23.61 -19.63 -4.43
N ASN A 204 24.02 -19.73 -3.19
CA ASN A 204 25.04 -20.70 -2.77
C ASN A 204 24.61 -22.17 -2.97
N THR A 205 23.32 -22.47 -2.88
CA THR A 205 22.79 -23.82 -3.16
C THR A 205 22.70 -24.13 -4.65
N LEU A 206 22.52 -23.09 -5.49
CA LEU A 206 22.45 -23.24 -6.95
C LEU A 206 23.84 -23.36 -7.63
N ILE A 207 24.88 -22.88 -6.97
CA ILE A 207 26.23 -23.02 -7.48
C ILE A 207 26.72 -24.46 -7.14
N PRO A 208 26.94 -25.35 -8.12
CA PRO A 208 27.46 -26.68 -7.83
C PRO A 208 28.87 -26.53 -7.23
N ILE A 209 29.02 -26.98 -5.98
CA ILE A 209 30.34 -27.09 -5.36
C ILE A 209 31.12 -28.10 -6.20
N ARG A 210 32.02 -27.63 -7.07
CA ARG A 210 33.01 -28.49 -7.69
C ARG A 210 33.89 -29.03 -6.56
N SER A 211 33.58 -30.21 -6.10
CA SER A 211 34.48 -30.97 -5.25
C SER A 211 35.76 -31.25 -6.03
N ASN A 212 36.80 -30.49 -5.73
CA ASN A 212 38.15 -30.74 -6.23
C ASN A 212 38.77 -31.97 -5.53
N ASN A 213 38.01 -33.01 -5.27
CA ASN A 213 38.50 -34.28 -4.74
C ASN A 213 38.81 -35.25 -5.88
N GLY A 214 39.79 -34.89 -6.68
CA GLY A 214 40.21 -35.80 -7.72
C GLY A 214 41.36 -35.24 -8.53
N LEU A 215 42.51 -35.12 -7.89
CA LEU A 215 43.82 -35.14 -8.57
C LEU A 215 44.91 -34.85 -7.53
N LEU A 216 45.32 -35.83 -6.77
CA LEU A 216 46.66 -36.00 -6.19
C LEU A 216 46.74 -37.40 -5.59
N ASN A 217 46.84 -38.39 -6.47
CA ASN A 217 47.50 -39.65 -6.19
C ASN A 217 48.31 -39.99 -7.44
N VAL A 218 49.54 -39.52 -7.43
CA VAL A 218 50.66 -40.14 -8.10
C VAL A 218 51.85 -40.09 -7.16
#